data_f7a27debfcd2b0f13c0f19e505002b6c
#
_entry.id   f7a27debfcd2b0f13c0f19e505002b6c
#
_cell.length_a   1.000
_cell.length_b   1.000
_cell.length_c   1.000
_cell.angle_alpha   90.00
_cell.angle_beta   90.00
_cell.angle_gamma   90.00
#
_symmetry.space_group_name_H-M   'P 1'
#
loop_
_entity.id
_entity.type
_entity.pdbx_description
1 polymer ?
#
loop_
_entity_poly.entity_id
_entity_poly.type
_entity_poly.pdbx_seq_one_letter_code
_entity_poly.pdbx_strand_id
1 'polypeptide(L)'
;MKHDLNKKMTKGTIRTLSDFRCAMFRLLSELSFEDITVGEICIAANYPRATFYNYFEDKYDLLEYCFSWIISSLYIDNFKEEKSEDLLYLYFDRAFDFLTEHREVVEKILKSNGEEGYFSSSIHTYLQKVLRKIFQATNCNKSHGNIPKELPAEHYCNTIILLLKWSFLTRHKCTKEEAHNYIGMLHGGIK
;
A
#
# COMPACT_ATOMS: atom_id res chain seq x y z
N MET A 1 9.16 -6.18 -13.19
CA MET A 1 10.47 -6.15 -12.49
C MET A 1 11.36 -7.27 -13.01
N LYS A 2 12.56 -6.93 -13.49
CA LYS A 2 13.51 -7.89 -14.08
C LYS A 2 14.19 -8.80 -13.03
N HIS A 3 14.20 -8.36 -11.78
CA HIS A 3 14.83 -9.10 -10.70
C HIS A 3 13.78 -9.92 -9.95
N ASP A 4 13.98 -11.23 -9.88
CA ASP A 4 13.12 -12.14 -9.13
C ASP A 4 13.36 -11.93 -7.62
N LEU A 5 12.41 -11.29 -6.93
CA LEU A 5 12.46 -11.01 -5.49
C LEU A 5 12.49 -12.29 -4.63
N ASN A 6 12.13 -13.46 -5.21
CA ASN A 6 12.15 -14.74 -4.49
C ASN A 6 13.56 -15.36 -4.46
N LYS A 7 14.51 -14.83 -5.22
CA LYS A 7 15.90 -15.28 -5.17
C LYS A 7 16.65 -14.60 -4.01
N LYS A 8 17.56 -15.35 -3.39
CA LYS A 8 18.44 -14.83 -2.33
C LYS A 8 19.24 -13.63 -2.87
N MET A 9 18.84 -12.44 -2.42
CA MET A 9 19.47 -11.18 -2.85
C MET A 9 20.81 -10.97 -2.14
N THR A 10 21.79 -10.42 -2.86
CA THR A 10 23.06 -9.97 -2.26
C THR A 10 22.82 -8.68 -1.43
N LYS A 11 23.70 -8.41 -0.47
CA LYS A 11 23.65 -7.15 0.30
C LYS A 11 23.69 -5.91 -0.60
N GLY A 12 24.46 -5.96 -1.69
CA GLY A 12 24.54 -4.88 -2.68
C GLY A 12 23.22 -4.65 -3.38
N THR A 13 22.55 -5.74 -3.83
CA THR A 13 21.22 -5.67 -4.46
C THR A 13 20.19 -5.04 -3.53
N ILE A 14 20.15 -5.47 -2.27
CA ILE A 14 19.21 -4.94 -1.27
C ILE A 14 19.41 -3.43 -1.08
N ARG A 15 20.68 -3.01 -0.97
CA ARG A 15 21.03 -1.59 -0.84
C ARG A 15 20.57 -0.79 -2.06
N THR A 16 20.91 -1.23 -3.27
CA THR A 16 20.53 -0.53 -4.51
C THR A 16 19.01 -0.39 -4.65
N LEU A 17 18.26 -1.47 -4.36
CA LEU A 17 16.79 -1.43 -4.37
C LEU A 17 16.22 -0.48 -3.32
N SER A 18 16.82 -0.46 -2.13
CA SER A 18 16.44 0.50 -1.06
C SER A 18 16.70 1.95 -1.46
N ASP A 19 17.84 2.23 -2.10
CA ASP A 19 18.21 3.58 -2.52
C ASP A 19 17.24 4.10 -3.62
N PHE A 20 16.87 3.26 -4.61
CA PHE A 20 15.87 3.62 -5.61
C PHE A 20 14.48 3.85 -5.02
N ARG A 21 14.06 3.01 -4.05
CA ARG A 21 12.80 3.19 -3.33
C ARG A 21 12.79 4.51 -2.55
N CYS A 22 13.84 4.81 -1.80
CA CYS A 22 13.96 6.07 -1.05
C CYS A 22 13.93 7.28 -2.00
N ALA A 23 14.61 7.19 -3.16
CA ALA A 23 14.58 8.21 -4.19
C ALA A 23 13.17 8.44 -4.73
N MET A 24 12.42 7.36 -5.02
CA MET A 24 11.04 7.45 -5.48
C MET A 24 10.13 8.15 -4.46
N PHE A 25 10.17 7.76 -3.18
CA PHE A 25 9.34 8.39 -2.15
C PHE A 25 9.70 9.86 -1.91
N ARG A 26 10.98 10.22 -1.99
CA ARG A 26 11.41 11.61 -1.93
C ARG A 26 10.84 12.43 -3.08
N LEU A 27 10.98 11.95 -4.31
CA LEU A 27 10.44 12.64 -5.49
C LEU A 27 8.91 12.75 -5.45
N LEU A 28 8.19 11.69 -5.05
CA LEU A 28 6.74 11.72 -4.87
C LEU A 28 6.28 12.74 -3.83
N SER A 29 7.12 13.07 -2.84
CA SER A 29 6.80 14.11 -1.84
C SER A 29 6.95 15.55 -2.37
N GLU A 30 7.58 15.71 -3.53
CA GLU A 30 7.89 17.02 -4.13
C GLU A 30 7.17 17.23 -5.47
N LEU A 31 6.95 16.17 -6.23
CA LEU A 31 6.43 16.18 -7.60
C LEU A 31 5.23 15.22 -7.75
N SER A 32 4.39 15.47 -8.76
CA SER A 32 3.43 14.46 -9.22
C SER A 32 4.17 13.29 -9.84
N PHE A 33 3.61 12.08 -9.72
CA PHE A 33 4.23 10.88 -10.32
C PHE A 33 4.39 11.02 -11.84
N GLU A 34 3.45 11.71 -12.49
CA GLU A 34 3.45 11.96 -13.91
C GLU A 34 4.73 12.71 -14.35
N ASP A 35 5.14 13.70 -13.57
CA ASP A 35 6.29 14.56 -13.83
C ASP A 35 7.64 13.89 -13.51
N ILE A 36 7.65 12.84 -12.68
CA ILE A 36 8.88 12.12 -12.33
C ILE A 36 9.43 11.36 -13.52
N THR A 37 10.72 11.52 -13.81
CA THR A 37 11.45 10.80 -14.86
C THR A 37 12.44 9.79 -14.28
N VAL A 38 12.80 8.76 -15.06
CA VAL A 38 13.85 7.81 -14.68
C VAL A 38 15.19 8.52 -14.47
N GLY A 39 15.44 9.63 -15.19
CA GLY A 39 16.65 10.44 -15.01
C GLY A 39 16.74 11.04 -13.63
N GLU A 40 15.67 11.66 -13.15
CA GLU A 40 15.59 12.24 -11.80
C GLU A 40 15.69 11.19 -10.72
N ILE A 41 15.05 10.03 -10.89
CA ILE A 41 15.17 8.90 -9.97
C ILE A 41 16.64 8.46 -9.85
N CYS A 42 17.36 8.34 -10.97
CA CYS A 42 18.76 7.93 -10.98
C CYS A 42 19.67 8.97 -10.31
N ILE A 43 19.44 10.25 -10.57
CA ILE A 43 20.14 11.35 -9.89
C ILE A 43 19.87 11.29 -8.38
N ALA A 44 18.61 11.19 -8.00
CA ALA A 44 18.17 11.14 -6.61
C ALA A 44 18.73 9.94 -5.84
N ALA A 45 18.87 8.79 -6.50
CA ALA A 45 19.41 7.55 -5.93
C ALA A 45 20.95 7.47 -6.02
N ASN A 46 21.58 8.39 -6.76
CA ASN A 46 23.03 8.41 -7.04
C ASN A 46 23.53 7.15 -7.78
N TYR A 47 22.77 6.73 -8.81
CA TYR A 47 23.13 5.59 -9.67
C TYR A 47 23.03 5.96 -11.17
N PRO A 48 23.89 5.36 -12.03
CA PRO A 48 23.74 5.47 -13.47
C PRO A 48 22.41 4.86 -13.96
N ARG A 49 21.86 5.37 -15.06
CA ARG A 49 20.65 4.81 -15.71
C ARG A 49 20.78 3.31 -16.04
N ALA A 50 21.97 2.86 -16.43
CA ALA A 50 22.22 1.44 -16.68
C ALA A 50 21.93 0.58 -15.45
N THR A 51 22.29 1.05 -14.23
CA THR A 51 21.98 0.36 -12.99
C THR A 51 20.47 0.27 -12.75
N PHE A 52 19.71 1.34 -13.02
CA PHE A 52 18.26 1.32 -12.92
C PHE A 52 17.65 0.23 -13.80
N TYR A 53 18.04 0.19 -15.08
CA TYR A 53 17.52 -0.77 -16.05
C TYR A 53 17.95 -2.23 -15.82
N ASN A 54 18.91 -2.48 -14.93
CA ASN A 54 19.21 -3.84 -14.46
C ASN A 54 18.11 -4.40 -13.53
N TYR A 55 17.36 -3.52 -12.84
CA TYR A 55 16.34 -3.91 -11.85
C TYR A 55 14.92 -3.66 -12.33
N PHE A 56 14.68 -2.55 -13.02
CA PHE A 56 13.36 -2.07 -13.40
C PHE A 56 13.25 -1.83 -14.89
N GLU A 57 12.07 -2.00 -15.45
CA GLU A 57 11.77 -1.69 -16.84
C GLU A 57 11.54 -0.18 -17.03
N ASP A 58 10.81 0.42 -16.09
CA ASP A 58 10.46 1.83 -16.10
C ASP A 58 10.11 2.34 -14.68
N LYS A 59 9.65 3.59 -14.57
CA LYS A 59 9.23 4.18 -13.30
C LYS A 59 8.00 3.52 -12.68
N TYR A 60 7.13 2.93 -13.50
CA TYR A 60 5.92 2.24 -13.06
C TYR A 60 6.28 0.93 -12.35
N ASP A 61 7.23 0.20 -12.91
CA ASP A 61 7.77 -1.03 -12.31
C ASP A 61 8.44 -0.76 -10.95
N LEU A 62 9.18 0.35 -10.83
CA LEU A 62 9.73 0.80 -9.54
C LEU A 62 8.61 1.18 -8.55
N LEU A 63 7.53 1.83 -9.02
CA LEU A 63 6.40 2.18 -8.17
C LEU A 63 5.69 0.93 -7.62
N GLU A 64 5.46 -0.09 -8.45
CA GLU A 64 4.92 -1.38 -7.98
C GLU A 64 5.83 -2.03 -6.93
N TYR A 65 7.14 -1.97 -7.11
CA TYR A 65 8.10 -2.43 -6.12
C TYR A 65 7.97 -1.66 -4.80
N CYS A 66 7.79 -0.35 -4.84
CA CYS A 66 7.56 0.47 -3.65
C CYS A 66 6.29 0.04 -2.90
N PHE A 67 5.19 -0.22 -3.60
CA PHE A 67 3.95 -0.73 -3.00
C PHE A 67 4.14 -2.12 -2.38
N SER A 68 4.82 -3.03 -3.09
CA SER A 68 5.16 -4.36 -2.58
C SER A 68 5.95 -4.27 -1.28
N TRP A 69 6.92 -3.36 -1.22
CA TRP A 69 7.71 -3.14 -0.01
C TRP A 69 6.85 -2.63 1.16
N ILE A 70 5.94 -1.67 0.94
CA ILE A 70 5.00 -1.20 1.96
C ILE A 70 4.21 -2.38 2.52
N ILE A 71 3.59 -3.19 1.66
CA ILE A 71 2.77 -4.33 2.08
C ILE A 71 3.59 -5.35 2.87
N SER A 72 4.81 -5.66 2.42
CA SER A 72 5.71 -6.56 3.17
C SER A 72 6.11 -5.99 4.53
N SER A 73 6.28 -4.68 4.63
CA SER A 73 6.57 -3.99 5.91
C SER A 73 5.39 -4.04 6.88
N LEU A 74 4.17 -4.20 6.39
CA LEU A 74 2.97 -4.39 7.20
C LEU A 74 2.77 -5.85 7.64
N TYR A 75 3.67 -6.77 7.27
CA TYR A 75 3.57 -8.21 7.55
C TYR A 75 2.25 -8.83 7.09
N ILE A 76 1.68 -8.30 6.00
CA ILE A 76 0.40 -8.77 5.45
C ILE A 76 0.56 -10.11 4.73
N ASP A 77 1.77 -10.46 4.29
CA ASP A 77 2.05 -11.69 3.52
C ASP A 77 1.93 -12.98 4.36
N ASN A 78 1.93 -12.89 5.70
CA ASN A 78 1.91 -14.03 6.63
C ASN A 78 0.50 -14.40 7.14
N PHE A 79 -0.55 -13.99 6.43
CA PHE A 79 -1.97 -14.16 6.84
C PHE A 79 -2.41 -15.62 7.03
N LYS A 80 -1.64 -16.61 6.57
CA LYS A 80 -1.97 -18.05 6.70
C LYS A 80 -1.88 -18.58 8.14
N GLU A 81 -1.18 -17.88 9.02
CA GLU A 81 -0.92 -18.30 10.40
C GLU A 81 -1.87 -17.67 11.42
N GLU A 82 -2.67 -16.69 11.03
CA GLU A 82 -3.51 -15.91 11.94
C GLU A 82 -4.98 -16.36 11.88
N LYS A 83 -5.64 -16.46 13.04
CA LYS A 83 -7.06 -16.84 13.15
C LYS A 83 -7.98 -15.73 12.64
N SER A 84 -8.95 -16.06 11.83
CA SER A 84 -9.65 -15.20 10.88
C SER A 84 -10.62 -14.13 11.42
N GLU A 85 -10.98 -14.10 12.70
CA GLU A 85 -12.06 -13.21 13.16
C GLU A 85 -11.62 -11.75 13.33
N ASP A 86 -10.31 -11.50 13.52
CA ASP A 86 -9.74 -10.16 13.79
C ASP A 86 -8.76 -9.66 12.71
N LEU A 87 -8.60 -10.40 11.60
CA LEU A 87 -7.61 -10.06 10.57
C LEU A 87 -7.81 -8.66 9.96
N LEU A 88 -9.07 -8.25 9.81
CA LEU A 88 -9.41 -6.94 9.27
C LEU A 88 -8.88 -5.81 10.17
N TYR A 89 -9.15 -5.91 11.47
CA TYR A 89 -8.68 -4.93 12.46
C TYR A 89 -7.16 -4.96 12.57
N LEU A 90 -6.57 -6.15 12.59
CA LEU A 90 -5.12 -6.31 12.67
C LEU A 90 -4.39 -5.64 11.50
N TYR A 91 -4.86 -5.86 10.27
CA TYR A 91 -4.24 -5.22 9.09
C TYR A 91 -4.54 -3.73 9.00
N PHE A 92 -5.74 -3.33 9.43
CA PHE A 92 -6.05 -1.91 9.58
C PHE A 92 -5.10 -1.24 10.56
N ASP A 93 -4.86 -1.83 11.73
CA ASP A 93 -3.97 -1.30 12.75
C ASP A 93 -2.55 -1.16 12.26
N ARG A 94 -2.01 -2.20 11.62
CA ARG A 94 -0.67 -2.17 11.03
C ARG A 94 -0.54 -1.06 9.99
N ALA A 95 -1.54 -0.90 9.12
CA ALA A 95 -1.56 0.17 8.13
C ALA A 95 -1.68 1.55 8.78
N PHE A 96 -2.54 1.69 9.79
CA PHE A 96 -2.74 2.93 10.51
C PHE A 96 -1.47 3.37 11.26
N ASP A 97 -0.79 2.43 11.93
CA ASP A 97 0.46 2.68 12.65
C ASP A 97 1.58 3.07 11.67
N PHE A 98 1.75 2.35 10.57
CA PHE A 98 2.69 2.67 9.53
C PHE A 98 2.47 4.08 8.94
N LEU A 99 1.22 4.42 8.61
CA LEU A 99 0.88 5.74 8.09
C LEU A 99 1.07 6.84 9.14
N THR A 100 0.86 6.52 10.42
CA THR A 100 1.09 7.47 11.52
C THR A 100 2.58 7.73 11.72
N GLU A 101 3.40 6.70 11.70
CA GLU A 101 4.87 6.82 11.79
C GLU A 101 5.45 7.64 10.63
N HIS A 102 4.87 7.52 9.45
CA HIS A 102 5.37 8.18 8.22
C HIS A 102 4.50 9.38 7.80
N ARG A 103 3.70 9.93 8.71
CA ARG A 103 2.66 10.94 8.43
C ARG A 103 3.15 12.11 7.57
N GLU A 104 4.28 12.72 7.91
CA GLU A 104 4.78 13.88 7.16
C GLU A 104 5.07 13.58 5.68
N VAL A 105 5.66 12.42 5.41
CA VAL A 105 5.96 11.98 4.05
C VAL A 105 4.69 11.64 3.30
N VAL A 106 3.77 10.94 3.95
CA VAL A 106 2.47 10.57 3.39
C VAL A 106 1.66 11.80 3.01
N GLU A 107 1.55 12.79 3.92
CA GLU A 107 0.82 14.04 3.65
C GLU A 107 1.43 14.82 2.47
N LYS A 108 2.76 14.88 2.36
CA LYS A 108 3.45 15.51 1.22
C LYS A 108 3.16 14.78 -0.09
N ILE A 109 3.31 13.44 -0.11
CA ILE A 109 3.04 12.61 -1.29
C ILE A 109 1.60 12.82 -1.78
N LEU A 110 0.64 12.77 -0.86
CA LEU A 110 -0.78 12.92 -1.21
C LEU A 110 -1.11 14.33 -1.70
N LYS A 111 -0.46 15.36 -1.14
CA LYS A 111 -0.60 16.74 -1.60
C LYS A 111 -0.04 16.92 -3.02
N SER A 112 1.11 16.33 -3.32
CA SER A 112 1.76 16.46 -4.64
C SER A 112 1.08 15.64 -5.73
N ASN A 113 0.44 14.50 -5.37
CA ASN A 113 -0.10 13.55 -6.35
C ASN A 113 -1.63 13.61 -6.51
N GLY A 114 -2.35 14.34 -5.66
CA GLY A 114 -3.79 14.48 -5.73
C GLY A 114 -4.56 13.14 -5.58
N GLU A 115 -5.90 13.21 -5.54
CA GLU A 115 -6.73 12.00 -5.40
C GLU A 115 -6.94 11.27 -6.73
N GLU A 116 -6.95 11.99 -7.85
CA GLU A 116 -7.23 11.47 -9.20
C GLU A 116 -5.95 11.14 -9.99
N GLY A 117 -4.76 11.43 -9.43
CA GLY A 117 -3.48 11.16 -10.07
C GLY A 117 -3.17 9.67 -10.20
N TYR A 118 -2.22 9.34 -11.08
CA TYR A 118 -1.79 7.95 -11.33
C TYR A 118 -1.34 7.25 -10.06
N PHE A 119 -0.59 7.94 -9.19
CA PHE A 119 -0.13 7.38 -7.92
C PHE A 119 -1.31 6.91 -7.05
N SER A 120 -2.32 7.77 -6.86
CA SER A 120 -3.48 7.48 -6.00
C SER A 120 -4.36 6.36 -6.55
N SER A 121 -4.58 6.32 -7.86
CA SER A 121 -5.32 5.24 -8.52
C SER A 121 -4.56 3.91 -8.49
N SER A 122 -3.24 3.96 -8.66
CA SER A 122 -2.39 2.76 -8.64
C SER A 122 -2.28 2.13 -7.27
N ILE A 123 -2.08 2.92 -6.21
CA ILE A 123 -2.04 2.38 -4.83
C ILE A 123 -3.41 1.81 -4.43
N HIS A 124 -4.52 2.45 -4.81
CA HIS A 124 -5.85 1.93 -4.58
C HIS A 124 -6.05 0.56 -5.24
N THR A 125 -5.71 0.44 -6.53
CA THR A 125 -5.79 -0.82 -7.29
C THR A 125 -4.89 -1.90 -6.67
N TYR A 126 -3.69 -1.53 -6.26
CA TYR A 126 -2.75 -2.45 -5.62
C TYR A 126 -3.29 -2.98 -4.29
N LEU A 127 -3.82 -2.11 -3.42
CA LEU A 127 -4.44 -2.49 -2.15
C LEU A 127 -5.65 -3.39 -2.35
N GLN A 128 -6.53 -3.10 -3.31
CA GLN A 128 -7.65 -3.98 -3.65
C GLN A 128 -7.18 -5.39 -4.03
N LYS A 129 -6.12 -5.49 -4.86
CA LYS A 129 -5.53 -6.78 -5.26
C LYS A 129 -4.99 -7.57 -4.06
N VAL A 130 -4.32 -6.91 -3.13
CA VAL A 130 -3.78 -7.52 -1.91
C VAL A 130 -4.90 -8.00 -1.00
N LEU A 131 -5.88 -7.15 -0.72
CA LEU A 131 -6.98 -7.47 0.17
C LEU A 131 -7.87 -8.60 -0.38
N ARG A 132 -8.12 -8.62 -1.71
CA ARG A 132 -8.80 -9.78 -2.34
C ARG A 132 -8.07 -11.10 -2.10
N LYS A 133 -6.74 -11.13 -2.21
CA LYS A 133 -5.96 -12.34 -1.91
C LYS A 133 -6.12 -12.78 -0.46
N ILE A 134 -6.10 -11.84 0.48
CA ILE A 134 -6.31 -12.13 1.90
C ILE A 134 -7.70 -12.73 2.12
N PHE A 135 -8.75 -12.10 1.60
CA PHE A 135 -10.12 -12.59 1.73
C PHE A 135 -10.32 -13.98 1.10
N GLN A 136 -9.70 -14.25 -0.05
CA GLN A 136 -9.77 -15.57 -0.69
C GLN A 136 -9.08 -16.66 0.13
N ALA A 137 -7.99 -16.32 0.82
CA ALA A 137 -7.21 -17.30 1.59
C ALA A 137 -7.78 -17.55 2.99
N THR A 138 -8.49 -16.60 3.58
CA THR A 138 -8.98 -16.67 4.97
C THR A 138 -10.30 -17.44 5.12
N ASN A 139 -10.86 -18.03 4.04
CA ASN A 139 -12.12 -18.77 4.12
C ASN A 139 -13.20 -18.04 4.98
N CYS A 140 -13.32 -16.74 4.86
CA CYS A 140 -14.40 -15.96 5.49
C CYS A 140 -15.77 -16.40 4.94
N ASN A 141 -16.02 -17.71 5.01
CA ASN A 141 -17.18 -18.43 4.51
C ASN A 141 -18.33 -18.47 5.54
N LYS A 142 -18.35 -17.56 6.52
CA LYS A 142 -19.60 -17.39 7.28
C LYS A 142 -20.61 -16.87 6.28
N SER A 143 -21.50 -17.77 5.90
CA SER A 143 -22.53 -17.65 4.88
C SER A 143 -23.24 -16.29 4.95
N HIS A 144 -22.91 -15.41 4.03
CA HIS A 144 -23.66 -14.17 3.81
C HIS A 144 -24.82 -14.44 2.81
N GLY A 145 -25.44 -15.62 2.91
CA GLY A 145 -26.53 -16.03 2.02
C GLY A 145 -26.08 -16.19 0.56
N ASN A 146 -26.89 -15.68 -0.37
CA ASN A 146 -26.62 -15.75 -1.82
C ASN A 146 -25.75 -14.60 -2.36
N ILE A 147 -24.97 -13.91 -1.51
CA ILE A 147 -24.13 -12.79 -1.94
C ILE A 147 -22.81 -13.34 -2.53
N PRO A 148 -22.41 -12.93 -3.75
CA PRO A 148 -21.11 -13.29 -4.32
C PRO A 148 -19.98 -12.92 -3.38
N LYS A 149 -18.98 -13.81 -3.19
CA LYS A 149 -17.87 -13.64 -2.23
C LYS A 149 -17.01 -12.40 -2.50
N GLU A 150 -16.98 -11.97 -3.75
CA GLU A 150 -16.23 -10.82 -4.20
C GLU A 150 -16.80 -9.52 -3.64
N LEU A 151 -18.11 -9.44 -3.48
CA LEU A 151 -18.78 -8.20 -3.05
C LEU A 151 -18.47 -7.79 -1.60
N PRO A 152 -18.52 -8.69 -0.60
CA PRO A 152 -18.03 -8.38 0.74
C PRO A 152 -16.55 -7.98 0.76
N ALA A 153 -15.69 -8.67 0.00
CA ALA A 153 -14.28 -8.35 -0.09
C ALA A 153 -14.05 -6.91 -0.59
N GLU A 154 -14.75 -6.51 -1.64
CA GLU A 154 -14.68 -5.13 -2.16
C GLU A 154 -15.24 -4.10 -1.16
N HIS A 155 -16.34 -4.41 -0.49
CA HIS A 155 -16.90 -3.56 0.54
C HIS A 155 -15.89 -3.30 1.67
N TYR A 156 -15.28 -4.34 2.20
CA TYR A 156 -14.25 -4.23 3.25
C TYR A 156 -13.03 -3.45 2.77
N CYS A 157 -12.54 -3.73 1.57
CA CYS A 157 -11.42 -2.99 0.97
C CYS A 157 -11.71 -1.50 0.88
N ASN A 158 -12.86 -1.15 0.31
CA ASN A 158 -13.24 0.24 0.11
C ASN A 158 -13.46 0.96 1.45
N THR A 159 -13.99 0.28 2.47
CA THR A 159 -14.17 0.83 3.81
C THR A 159 -12.82 1.14 4.47
N ILE A 160 -11.86 0.20 4.41
CA ILE A 160 -10.50 0.42 4.95
C ILE A 160 -9.83 1.60 4.26
N ILE A 161 -9.85 1.63 2.92
CA ILE A 161 -9.23 2.70 2.14
C ILE A 161 -9.90 4.05 2.45
N LEU A 162 -11.23 4.06 2.54
CA LEU A 162 -12.00 5.26 2.91
C LEU A 162 -11.57 5.79 4.28
N LEU A 163 -11.50 4.94 5.29
CA LEU A 163 -11.13 5.33 6.65
C LEU A 163 -9.68 5.78 6.75
N LEU A 164 -8.75 5.11 6.07
CA LEU A 164 -7.36 5.55 6.00
C LEU A 164 -7.24 6.91 5.30
N LYS A 165 -7.89 7.09 4.15
CA LYS A 165 -7.94 8.39 3.47
C LYS A 165 -8.53 9.45 4.39
N TRP A 166 -9.67 9.19 5.01
CA TRP A 166 -10.33 10.13 5.89
C TRP A 166 -9.46 10.52 7.08
N SER A 167 -8.76 9.57 7.70
CA SER A 167 -7.89 9.78 8.87
C SER A 167 -6.60 10.57 8.55
N PHE A 168 -6.09 10.47 7.33
CA PHE A 168 -4.81 11.06 6.94
C PHE A 168 -4.92 12.22 5.96
N LEU A 169 -6.02 12.33 5.17
CA LEU A 169 -6.20 13.37 4.15
C LEU A 169 -7.15 14.48 4.58
N THR A 170 -8.06 14.22 5.52
CA THR A 170 -8.97 15.26 6.00
C THR A 170 -8.33 16.04 7.15
N ARG A 171 -8.91 17.22 7.46
CA ARG A 171 -8.48 18.02 8.61
C ARG A 171 -8.81 17.38 9.97
N HIS A 172 -9.64 16.36 9.97
CA HIS A 172 -10.01 15.61 11.17
C HIS A 172 -8.95 14.55 11.48
N LYS A 173 -8.17 14.78 12.53
CA LYS A 173 -7.24 13.77 13.04
C LYS A 173 -8.06 12.69 13.75
N CYS A 174 -8.33 11.61 13.06
CA CYS A 174 -8.96 10.43 13.64
C CYS A 174 -7.94 9.64 14.47
N THR A 175 -8.32 9.25 15.68
CA THR A 175 -7.55 8.29 16.47
C THR A 175 -7.82 6.87 15.97
N LYS A 176 -6.93 5.93 16.31
CA LYS A 176 -7.13 4.51 15.95
C LYS A 176 -8.41 3.95 16.58
N GLU A 177 -8.73 4.33 17.79
CA GLU A 177 -9.94 3.91 18.51
C GLU A 177 -11.22 4.43 17.83
N GLU A 178 -11.24 5.69 17.42
CA GLU A 178 -12.36 6.24 16.65
C GLU A 178 -12.53 5.50 15.32
N ALA A 179 -11.41 5.21 14.61
CA ALA A 179 -11.44 4.47 13.36
C ALA A 179 -12.00 3.05 13.56
N HIS A 180 -11.63 2.35 14.65
CA HIS A 180 -12.21 1.04 15.03
C HIS A 180 -13.72 1.13 15.24
N ASN A 181 -14.20 2.16 15.96
CA ASN A 181 -15.63 2.38 16.16
C ASN A 181 -16.36 2.59 14.83
N TYR A 182 -15.77 3.34 13.89
CA TYR A 182 -16.34 3.54 12.56
C TYR A 182 -16.35 2.26 11.73
N ILE A 183 -15.28 1.45 11.78
CA ILE A 183 -15.28 0.12 11.16
C ILE A 183 -16.43 -0.72 11.71
N GLY A 184 -16.57 -0.79 13.04
CA GLY A 184 -17.63 -1.55 13.69
C GLY A 184 -19.04 -1.08 13.30
N MET A 185 -19.26 0.23 13.21
CA MET A 185 -20.55 0.81 12.77
C MET A 185 -20.85 0.52 11.30
N LEU A 186 -19.85 0.65 10.41
CA LEU A 186 -20.01 0.40 8.98
C LEU A 186 -20.20 -1.08 8.66
N HIS A 187 -19.60 -1.98 9.47
CA HIS A 187 -19.77 -3.42 9.34
C HIS A 187 -20.98 -3.97 10.10
N GLY A 188 -21.39 -3.33 11.19
CA GLY A 188 -22.53 -3.75 12.01
C GLY A 188 -23.89 -3.66 11.31
N GLY A 189 -23.98 -2.94 10.20
CA GLY A 189 -25.16 -2.89 9.33
C GLY A 189 -25.35 -4.11 8.41
N ILE A 190 -24.37 -5.03 8.37
CA ILE A 190 -24.38 -6.24 7.53
C ILE A 190 -24.63 -7.53 8.39
N LYS A 191 -25.27 -7.36 9.55
CA LYS A 191 -25.71 -8.49 10.38
C LYS A 191 -27.00 -9.11 9.83
#